data_626e78b14b404114c0ef946d56a678c7
#
_entry.id   626e78b14b404114c0ef946d56a678c7
#
_cell.length_a   1.000
_cell.length_b   1.000
_cell.length_c   1.000
_cell.angle_alpha   90.00
_cell.angle_beta   90.00
_cell.angle_gamma   90.00
#
_symmetry.space_group_name_H-M   'P 1'
#
loop_
_entity.id
_entity.type
_entity.pdbx_description
1 polymer ?
#
loop_
_entity_poly.entity_id
_entity_poly.type
_entity_poly.pdbx_seq_one_letter_code
_entity_poly.pdbx_strand_id
1 'polypeptide(L)'
;MNTLAGLAIGASLLCATAAMAQQSENRVAAETDWSVFVDGNPQQCWGVSQPKNTVNTKDGKPVEVRRGDILLFITYNKGAAGVVSFMGGYPFAKGSTVTMDIGGTTFDLFTDGEGAWAGSPEEDAKIIAALKAGADVKLSGASGRGTKTVDTFSLMGFTAATEEAEKRCK
;
A
#
# COMPACT_ATOMS: atom_id res chain seq x y z
N MET A 1 -66.59 28.05 26.23
CA MET A 1 -65.61 27.11 26.78
C MET A 1 -64.71 26.71 25.60
N ASN A 2 -63.54 27.39 25.48
CA ASN A 2 -62.60 27.20 24.35
C ASN A 2 -61.37 26.50 24.91
N THR A 3 -61.11 25.30 24.44
CA THR A 3 -59.87 24.55 24.73
C THR A 3 -58.90 24.74 23.55
N LEU A 4 -57.82 25.45 23.82
CA LEU A 4 -56.67 25.62 22.92
C LEU A 4 -55.77 24.40 23.05
N ALA A 5 -55.58 23.65 21.97
CA ALA A 5 -54.61 22.56 21.85
C ALA A 5 -53.26 23.16 21.36
N GLY A 6 -52.25 23.11 22.24
CA GLY A 6 -50.91 23.53 21.87
C GLY A 6 -50.16 22.42 21.13
N LEU A 7 -49.67 22.74 19.93
CA LEU A 7 -48.76 21.88 19.15
C LEU A 7 -47.32 22.09 19.62
N ALA A 8 -46.72 21.06 20.23
CA ALA A 8 -45.29 21.04 20.56
C ALA A 8 -44.51 20.49 19.36
N ILE A 9 -43.73 21.36 18.68
CA ILE A 9 -42.83 20.96 17.63
C ILE A 9 -41.50 20.53 18.27
N GLY A 10 -41.27 19.21 18.29
CA GLY A 10 -40.00 18.63 18.74
C GLY A 10 -38.94 18.76 17.65
N ALA A 11 -37.96 19.62 17.88
CA ALA A 11 -36.78 19.73 17.02
C ALA A 11 -35.82 18.56 17.33
N SER A 12 -35.78 17.55 16.43
CA SER A 12 -34.78 16.47 16.50
C SER A 12 -33.45 16.96 15.98
N LEU A 13 -32.47 17.20 16.87
CA LEU A 13 -31.08 17.42 16.50
C LEU A 13 -30.51 16.08 15.97
N LEU A 14 -30.29 15.98 14.66
CA LEU A 14 -29.44 14.93 14.08
C LEU A 14 -27.98 15.27 14.41
N CYS A 15 -27.39 14.60 15.40
CA CYS A 15 -25.96 14.55 15.58
C CYS A 15 -25.34 13.72 14.45
N ALA A 16 -24.83 14.37 13.41
CA ALA A 16 -23.95 13.74 12.44
C ALA A 16 -22.64 13.42 13.14
N THR A 17 -22.45 12.17 13.54
CA THR A 17 -21.13 11.65 13.97
C THR A 17 -20.26 11.61 12.73
N ALA A 18 -19.31 12.58 12.61
CA ALA A 18 -18.22 12.49 11.65
C ALA A 18 -17.43 11.22 11.99
N ALA A 19 -17.49 10.23 11.10
CA ALA A 19 -16.60 9.08 11.14
C ALA A 19 -15.19 9.63 10.86
N MET A 20 -14.43 9.92 11.93
CA MET A 20 -13.00 10.17 11.84
C MET A 20 -12.39 8.87 11.36
N ALA A 21 -11.90 8.83 10.13
CA ALA A 21 -11.05 7.74 9.66
C ALA A 21 -9.91 7.61 10.69
N GLN A 22 -9.84 6.46 11.35
CA GLN A 22 -8.81 6.19 12.34
C GLN A 22 -7.46 6.21 11.61
N GLN A 23 -6.79 7.34 11.67
CA GLN A 23 -5.39 7.44 11.27
C GLN A 23 -4.62 6.56 12.23
N SER A 24 -3.88 5.59 11.68
CA SER A 24 -3.04 4.69 12.47
C SER A 24 -2.13 5.54 13.38
N GLU A 25 -2.28 5.40 14.71
CA GLU A 25 -1.57 6.23 15.72
C GLU A 25 -0.03 6.06 15.64
N ASN A 26 0.43 5.01 14.97
CA ASN A 26 1.85 4.68 14.80
C ASN A 26 2.49 5.25 13.51
N ARG A 27 1.80 6.14 12.76
CA ARG A 27 2.43 6.88 11.67
C ARG A 27 3.31 7.98 12.24
N VAL A 28 4.62 7.90 11.94
CA VAL A 28 5.65 8.79 12.51
C VAL A 28 6.19 9.83 11.55
N ALA A 29 5.99 9.64 10.22
CA ALA A 29 6.33 10.62 9.19
C ALA A 29 5.44 10.45 7.95
N ALA A 30 5.39 11.50 7.13
CA ALA A 30 4.76 11.52 5.82
C ALA A 30 5.70 12.26 4.85
N GLU A 31 6.14 11.56 3.81
CA GLU A 31 7.13 12.01 2.85
C GLU A 31 6.52 11.97 1.45
N THR A 32 5.85 13.06 1.05
CA THR A 32 5.13 13.21 -0.22
C THR A 32 4.11 12.08 -0.45
N ASP A 33 4.49 11.04 -1.19
CA ASP A 33 3.62 9.91 -1.55
C ASP A 33 3.86 8.67 -0.68
N TRP A 34 4.73 8.78 0.32
CA TRP A 34 5.10 7.72 1.24
C TRP A 34 4.79 8.08 2.69
N SER A 35 4.37 7.12 3.47
CA SER A 35 4.16 7.27 4.93
C SER A 35 5.09 6.31 5.67
N VAL A 36 5.57 6.74 6.84
CA VAL A 36 6.45 5.95 7.70
C VAL A 36 5.70 5.58 8.96
N PHE A 37 5.78 4.32 9.33
CA PHE A 37 5.17 3.76 10.53
C PHE A 37 6.19 3.04 11.38
N VAL A 38 5.91 2.98 12.69
CA VAL A 38 6.70 2.23 13.66
C VAL A 38 5.75 1.50 14.60
N ASP A 39 5.91 0.19 14.76
CA ASP A 39 5.06 -0.60 15.63
C ASP A 39 5.80 -1.86 16.14
N GLY A 40 5.17 -2.54 17.06
CA GLY A 40 5.57 -3.88 17.51
C GLY A 40 6.61 -3.94 18.62
N ASN A 41 6.70 -5.13 19.22
CA ASN A 41 7.75 -5.54 20.14
C ASN A 41 8.10 -7.02 19.82
N PRO A 42 9.19 -7.28 19.10
CA PRO A 42 10.26 -6.34 18.69
C PRO A 42 9.79 -5.28 17.68
N GLN A 43 10.45 -4.14 17.70
CA GLN A 43 10.11 -2.98 16.87
C GLN A 43 10.30 -3.26 15.38
N GLN A 44 9.30 -2.90 14.59
CA GLN A 44 9.32 -2.86 13.13
C GLN A 44 9.08 -1.43 12.65
N CYS A 45 9.75 -1.03 11.59
CA CYS A 45 9.61 0.27 10.96
C CYS A 45 9.43 0.07 9.46
N TRP A 46 8.47 0.76 8.85
CA TRP A 46 8.27 0.60 7.42
C TRP A 46 7.86 1.89 6.74
N GLY A 47 8.33 2.04 5.51
CA GLY A 47 7.79 2.98 4.54
C GLY A 47 6.72 2.28 3.72
N VAL A 48 5.60 2.93 3.44
CA VAL A 48 4.50 2.39 2.65
C VAL A 48 3.90 3.45 1.73
N SER A 49 3.48 3.03 0.54
CA SER A 49 2.75 3.85 -0.42
C SER A 49 1.57 3.09 -1.03
N GLN A 50 0.61 3.85 -1.55
CA GLN A 50 -0.52 3.36 -2.37
C GLN A 50 -0.27 3.71 -3.84
N PRO A 51 -0.83 2.94 -4.81
CA PRO A 51 -0.65 3.24 -6.22
C PRO A 51 -1.36 4.55 -6.60
N LYS A 52 -0.75 5.27 -7.53
CA LYS A 52 -1.36 6.45 -8.17
C LYS A 52 -2.29 6.08 -9.31
N ASN A 53 -2.08 4.92 -9.90
CA ASN A 53 -2.91 4.39 -10.97
C ASN A 53 -2.95 2.87 -10.92
N THR A 54 -4.12 2.30 -11.21
CA THR A 54 -4.32 0.86 -11.34
C THR A 54 -5.03 0.54 -12.64
N VAL A 55 -4.53 -0.46 -13.36
CA VAL A 55 -5.14 -0.97 -14.59
C VAL A 55 -5.42 -2.44 -14.42
N ASN A 56 -6.66 -2.87 -14.67
CA ASN A 56 -7.04 -4.27 -14.61
C ASN A 56 -7.55 -4.69 -15.98
N THR A 57 -7.07 -5.83 -16.50
CA THR A 57 -7.49 -6.37 -17.79
C THR A 57 -7.78 -7.86 -17.69
N LYS A 58 -8.74 -8.32 -18.48
CA LYS A 58 -9.04 -9.73 -18.68
C LYS A 58 -9.26 -9.98 -20.17
N ASP A 59 -8.61 -11.01 -20.72
CA ASP A 59 -8.65 -11.33 -22.16
C ASP A 59 -8.33 -10.10 -23.05
N GLY A 60 -7.36 -9.28 -22.59
CA GLY A 60 -6.92 -8.06 -23.28
C GLY A 60 -7.88 -6.88 -23.22
N LYS A 61 -8.98 -6.96 -22.46
CA LYS A 61 -9.96 -5.88 -22.32
C LYS A 61 -9.92 -5.31 -20.90
N PRO A 62 -10.10 -3.99 -20.73
CA PRO A 62 -10.26 -3.39 -19.41
C PRO A 62 -11.44 -4.03 -18.66
N VAL A 63 -11.27 -4.24 -17.35
CA VAL A 63 -12.30 -4.80 -16.48
C VAL A 63 -12.29 -4.07 -15.13
N GLU A 64 -13.49 -3.80 -14.61
CA GLU A 64 -13.64 -3.33 -13.25
C GLU A 64 -13.63 -4.53 -12.30
N VAL A 65 -12.77 -4.49 -11.29
CA VAL A 65 -12.66 -5.54 -10.27
C VAL A 65 -12.60 -4.91 -8.88
N ARG A 66 -13.17 -5.58 -7.90
CA ARG A 66 -13.02 -5.20 -6.52
C ARG A 66 -11.73 -5.82 -5.97
N ARG A 67 -10.87 -5.00 -5.41
CA ARG A 67 -9.59 -5.40 -4.77
C ARG A 67 -9.58 -4.94 -3.31
N GLY A 68 -8.79 -5.60 -2.48
CA GLY A 68 -8.39 -5.12 -1.16
C GLY A 68 -7.36 -3.99 -1.27
N ASP A 69 -6.63 -3.75 -0.17
CA ASP A 69 -5.56 -2.75 -0.13
C ASP A 69 -4.43 -3.11 -1.10
N ILE A 70 -3.96 -2.12 -1.85
CA ILE A 70 -2.85 -2.25 -2.79
C ILE A 70 -1.71 -1.41 -2.24
N LEU A 71 -0.64 -2.06 -1.76
CA LEU A 71 0.39 -1.41 -0.97
C LEU A 71 1.79 -1.91 -1.35
N LEU A 72 2.72 -0.98 -1.47
CA LEU A 72 4.15 -1.27 -1.61
C LEU A 72 4.87 -0.86 -0.32
N PHE A 73 5.60 -1.80 0.29
CA PHE A 73 6.30 -1.62 1.57
C PHE A 73 7.80 -1.80 1.43
N ILE A 74 8.55 -1.06 2.25
CA ILE A 74 9.92 -1.41 2.63
C ILE A 74 9.94 -1.51 4.15
N THR A 75 10.15 -2.71 4.67
CA THR A 75 10.10 -3.01 6.11
C THR A 75 11.49 -3.24 6.66
N TYR A 76 11.79 -2.62 7.80
CA TYR A 76 13.01 -2.80 8.57
C TYR A 76 12.67 -3.43 9.92
N ASN A 77 13.37 -4.49 10.27
CA ASN A 77 13.43 -5.03 11.63
C ASN A 77 14.69 -4.53 12.30
N LYS A 78 14.72 -4.50 13.63
CA LYS A 78 15.87 -3.99 14.40
C LYS A 78 17.19 -4.65 13.95
N GLY A 79 18.09 -3.84 13.42
CA GLY A 79 19.41 -4.27 12.97
C GLY A 79 19.43 -5.10 11.68
N ALA A 80 18.31 -5.22 10.96
CA ALA A 80 18.21 -5.97 9.70
C ALA A 80 18.15 -5.03 8.48
N ALA A 81 18.50 -5.57 7.31
CA ALA A 81 18.32 -4.89 6.03
C ALA A 81 16.84 -4.71 5.68
N GLY A 82 16.53 -3.77 4.80
CA GLY A 82 15.17 -3.55 4.33
C GLY A 82 14.66 -4.70 3.48
N VAL A 83 13.39 -5.05 3.66
CA VAL A 83 12.67 -6.07 2.91
C VAL A 83 11.59 -5.41 2.06
N VAL A 84 11.60 -5.69 0.77
CA VAL A 84 10.59 -5.21 -0.19
C VAL A 84 9.40 -6.17 -0.19
N SER A 85 8.20 -5.64 -0.04
CA SER A 85 6.98 -6.43 -0.18
C SER A 85 5.87 -5.65 -0.88
N PHE A 86 5.07 -6.36 -1.67
CA PHE A 86 3.93 -5.83 -2.39
C PHE A 86 2.67 -6.61 -2.04
N MET A 87 1.60 -5.90 -1.70
CA MET A 87 0.26 -6.47 -1.56
C MET A 87 -0.60 -6.07 -2.75
N GLY A 88 -1.12 -7.06 -3.47
CA GLY A 88 -1.92 -6.84 -4.66
C GLY A 88 -3.42 -6.64 -4.39
N GLY A 89 -3.88 -6.92 -3.15
CA GLY A 89 -5.29 -6.85 -2.77
C GLY A 89 -6.16 -7.96 -3.39
N TYR A 90 -5.55 -9.05 -3.82
CA TYR A 90 -6.19 -10.28 -4.30
C TYR A 90 -5.18 -11.44 -4.27
N PRO A 91 -5.64 -12.69 -4.15
CA PRO A 91 -4.75 -13.85 -4.26
C PRO A 91 -4.18 -13.97 -5.66
N PHE A 92 -2.83 -13.97 -5.76
CA PHE A 92 -2.13 -14.17 -7.03
C PHE A 92 -2.35 -15.58 -7.58
N ALA A 93 -2.17 -15.75 -8.88
CA ALA A 93 -2.22 -17.07 -9.51
C ALA A 93 -1.11 -17.95 -8.94
N LYS A 94 -1.44 -19.20 -8.59
CA LYS A 94 -0.48 -20.12 -7.99
C LYS A 94 0.75 -20.32 -8.90
N GLY A 95 1.94 -20.11 -8.33
CA GLY A 95 3.21 -20.24 -9.05
C GLY A 95 3.49 -19.11 -10.03
N SER A 96 2.71 -18.01 -10.00
CA SER A 96 3.04 -16.79 -10.77
C SER A 96 4.05 -15.93 -10.01
N THR A 97 4.63 -14.98 -10.72
CA THR A 97 5.43 -13.88 -10.17
C THR A 97 4.72 -12.55 -10.36
N VAL A 98 5.12 -11.53 -9.59
CA VAL A 98 4.84 -10.13 -9.87
C VAL A 98 6.10 -9.53 -10.46
N THR A 99 5.99 -8.96 -11.67
CA THR A 99 7.11 -8.23 -12.28
C THR A 99 7.07 -6.78 -11.81
N MET A 100 8.16 -6.33 -11.20
CA MET A 100 8.41 -4.94 -10.79
C MET A 100 9.28 -4.28 -11.84
N ASP A 101 8.78 -3.24 -12.51
CA ASP A 101 9.50 -2.44 -13.52
C ASP A 101 9.80 -1.05 -12.99
N ILE A 102 11.07 -0.69 -12.92
CA ILE A 102 11.58 0.61 -12.47
C ILE A 102 12.38 1.21 -13.62
N GLY A 103 11.75 2.09 -14.40
CA GLY A 103 12.43 2.76 -15.52
C GLY A 103 13.00 1.81 -16.57
N GLY A 104 12.40 0.64 -16.80
CA GLY A 104 12.85 -0.39 -17.74
C GLY A 104 13.77 -1.45 -17.13
N THR A 105 14.18 -1.31 -15.85
CA THR A 105 14.85 -2.39 -15.12
C THR A 105 13.81 -3.24 -14.41
N THR A 106 13.78 -4.54 -14.67
CA THR A 106 12.77 -5.46 -14.14
C THR A 106 13.32 -6.41 -13.08
N PHE A 107 12.48 -6.70 -12.08
CA PHE A 107 12.70 -7.69 -11.04
C PHE A 107 11.46 -8.57 -10.92
N ASP A 108 11.63 -9.86 -10.67
CA ASP A 108 10.52 -10.79 -10.46
C ASP A 108 10.39 -11.13 -8.98
N LEU A 109 9.24 -10.78 -8.40
CA LEU A 109 8.90 -11.08 -7.02
C LEU A 109 8.14 -12.41 -6.98
N PHE A 110 8.50 -13.32 -6.08
CA PHE A 110 7.72 -14.54 -5.84
C PHE A 110 6.42 -14.21 -5.10
N THR A 111 5.35 -14.96 -5.35
CA THR A 111 4.04 -14.71 -4.77
C THR A 111 3.62 -15.79 -3.77
N ASP A 112 2.98 -15.35 -2.67
CA ASP A 112 2.25 -16.20 -1.75
C ASP A 112 0.98 -15.48 -1.26
N GLY A 113 -0.19 -16.08 -1.45
CA GLY A 113 -1.47 -15.44 -1.16
C GLY A 113 -1.65 -14.13 -1.94
N GLU A 114 -1.83 -13.02 -1.23
CA GLU A 114 -1.99 -11.67 -1.80
C GLU A 114 -0.68 -10.87 -1.81
N GLY A 115 0.40 -11.44 -1.31
CA GLY A 115 1.71 -10.81 -1.17
C GLY A 115 2.71 -11.25 -2.24
N ALA A 116 3.72 -10.41 -2.49
CA ALA A 116 4.87 -10.70 -3.33
C ALA A 116 6.15 -10.11 -2.71
N TRP A 117 7.26 -10.84 -2.81
CA TRP A 117 8.56 -10.50 -2.20
C TRP A 117 9.72 -10.76 -3.12
N ALA A 118 10.86 -10.10 -2.86
CA ALA A 118 12.13 -10.43 -3.48
C ALA A 118 12.63 -11.83 -3.02
N GLY A 119 13.42 -12.48 -3.85
CA GLY A 119 13.89 -13.85 -3.61
C GLY A 119 15.04 -13.94 -2.59
N SER A 120 15.72 -12.82 -2.30
CA SER A 120 16.85 -12.79 -1.35
C SER A 120 17.13 -11.38 -0.81
N PRO A 121 17.87 -11.25 0.31
CA PRO A 121 18.30 -9.95 0.82
C PRO A 121 19.16 -9.14 -0.18
N GLU A 122 19.95 -9.81 -1.02
CA GLU A 122 20.74 -9.16 -2.07
C GLU A 122 19.86 -8.58 -3.17
N GLU A 123 18.75 -9.24 -3.46
CA GLU A 123 17.76 -8.75 -4.43
C GLU A 123 16.96 -7.59 -3.84
N ASP A 124 16.53 -7.67 -2.58
CA ASP A 124 15.95 -6.54 -1.84
C ASP A 124 16.83 -5.30 -1.93
N ALA A 125 18.14 -5.43 -1.66
CA ALA A 125 19.07 -4.31 -1.70
C ALA A 125 19.19 -3.69 -3.12
N LYS A 126 19.19 -4.52 -4.17
CA LYS A 126 19.19 -4.06 -5.57
C LYS A 126 17.91 -3.31 -5.93
N ILE A 127 16.76 -3.86 -5.53
CA ILE A 127 15.44 -3.23 -5.74
C ILE A 127 15.38 -1.89 -5.02
N ILE A 128 15.77 -1.82 -3.74
CA ILE A 128 15.76 -0.57 -2.96
C ILE A 128 16.67 0.49 -3.61
N ALA A 129 17.84 0.09 -4.11
CA ALA A 129 18.73 1.01 -4.83
C ALA A 129 18.11 1.52 -6.14
N ALA A 130 17.44 0.66 -6.90
CA ALA A 130 16.73 1.05 -8.13
C ALA A 130 15.53 1.97 -7.83
N LEU A 131 14.75 1.68 -6.77
CA LEU A 131 13.64 2.52 -6.33
C LEU A 131 14.11 3.93 -5.91
N LYS A 132 15.26 4.05 -5.23
CA LYS A 132 15.86 5.36 -4.87
C LYS A 132 16.26 6.19 -6.10
N ALA A 133 16.57 5.55 -7.21
CA ALA A 133 16.99 6.22 -8.45
C ALA A 133 15.81 6.48 -9.42
N GLY A 134 14.68 5.81 -9.24
CA GLY A 134 13.52 5.88 -10.13
C GLY A 134 12.57 7.05 -9.83
N ALA A 135 11.69 7.35 -10.77
CA ALA A 135 10.59 8.31 -10.61
C ALA A 135 9.25 7.61 -10.26
N ASP A 136 9.03 6.47 -10.84
CA ASP A 136 7.88 5.60 -10.60
C ASP A 136 8.28 4.12 -10.70
N VAL A 137 7.41 3.25 -10.20
CA VAL A 137 7.53 1.80 -10.33
C VAL A 137 6.19 1.20 -10.71
N LYS A 138 6.21 0.22 -11.63
CA LYS A 138 5.04 -0.54 -12.06
C LYS A 138 5.14 -1.97 -11.56
N LEU A 139 4.09 -2.44 -10.91
CA LEU A 139 3.96 -3.82 -10.46
C LEU A 139 2.88 -4.53 -11.29
N SER A 140 3.28 -5.56 -12.01
CA SER A 140 2.41 -6.32 -12.90
C SER A 140 2.21 -7.72 -12.35
N GLY A 141 0.96 -8.11 -12.10
CA GLY A 141 0.60 -9.41 -11.56
C GLY A 141 -0.62 -10.03 -12.24
N ALA A 142 -0.94 -11.25 -11.87
CA ALA A 142 -2.12 -11.95 -12.36
C ALA A 142 -2.84 -12.68 -11.22
N SER A 143 -4.17 -12.61 -11.21
CA SER A 143 -5.01 -13.37 -10.28
C SER A 143 -5.26 -14.78 -10.77
N GLY A 144 -5.61 -15.70 -9.88
CA GLY A 144 -6.04 -17.05 -10.22
C GLY A 144 -7.28 -17.12 -11.14
N ARG A 145 -8.00 -16.00 -11.31
CA ARG A 145 -9.14 -15.86 -12.23
C ARG A 145 -8.75 -15.33 -13.62
N GLY A 146 -7.45 -15.13 -13.87
CA GLY A 146 -6.94 -14.63 -15.15
C GLY A 146 -7.02 -13.12 -15.36
N THR A 147 -7.35 -12.35 -14.32
CA THR A 147 -7.24 -10.89 -14.38
C THR A 147 -5.78 -10.49 -14.25
N LYS A 148 -5.28 -9.71 -15.20
CA LYS A 148 -3.95 -9.07 -15.15
C LYS A 148 -4.09 -7.67 -14.56
N THR A 149 -3.17 -7.30 -13.68
CA THR A 149 -3.13 -5.99 -13.03
C THR A 149 -1.81 -5.30 -13.29
N VAL A 150 -1.85 -3.98 -13.40
CA VAL A 150 -0.66 -3.10 -13.44
C VAL A 150 -0.93 -1.96 -12.46
N ASP A 151 -0.13 -1.88 -11.41
CA ASP A 151 -0.23 -0.88 -10.37
C ASP A 151 0.99 0.03 -10.43
N THR A 152 0.78 1.34 -10.60
CA THR A 152 1.85 2.33 -10.72
C THR A 152 1.96 3.14 -9.44
N PHE A 153 3.12 3.13 -8.82
CA PHE A 153 3.45 3.88 -7.62
C PHE A 153 4.41 5.02 -7.95
N SER A 154 4.21 6.17 -7.30
CA SER A 154 5.16 7.27 -7.33
C SER A 154 6.32 6.99 -6.36
N LEU A 155 7.53 7.33 -6.75
CA LEU A 155 8.71 7.24 -5.89
C LEU A 155 9.08 8.60 -5.27
N MET A 156 8.22 9.62 -5.39
CA MET A 156 8.39 10.90 -4.72
C MET A 156 8.29 10.73 -3.20
N GLY A 157 9.38 11.01 -2.50
CA GLY A 157 9.49 10.82 -1.04
C GLY A 157 10.00 9.43 -0.63
N PHE A 158 10.18 8.48 -1.55
CA PHE A 158 10.66 7.12 -1.26
C PHE A 158 11.96 7.11 -0.47
N THR A 159 12.98 7.83 -0.94
CA THR A 159 14.30 7.88 -0.29
C THR A 159 14.19 8.39 1.14
N ALA A 160 13.50 9.53 1.35
CA ALA A 160 13.32 10.10 2.68
C ALA A 160 12.55 9.15 3.62
N ALA A 161 11.48 8.52 3.12
CA ALA A 161 10.67 7.59 3.91
C ALA A 161 11.46 6.33 4.32
N THR A 162 12.24 5.74 3.41
CA THR A 162 13.04 4.55 3.70
C THR A 162 14.19 4.84 4.65
N GLU A 163 14.87 6.00 4.51
CA GLU A 163 15.93 6.43 5.42
C GLU A 163 15.40 6.72 6.82
N GLU A 164 14.21 7.34 6.93
CA GLU A 164 13.58 7.57 8.23
C GLU A 164 13.14 6.25 8.89
N ALA A 165 12.55 5.32 8.14
CA ALA A 165 12.18 4.00 8.65
C ALA A 165 13.42 3.22 9.12
N GLU A 166 14.46 3.15 8.30
CA GLU A 166 15.73 2.49 8.65
C GLU A 166 16.34 3.09 9.91
N LYS A 167 16.43 4.41 10.01
CA LYS A 167 16.98 5.13 11.16
C LYS A 167 16.26 4.79 12.46
N ARG A 168 14.93 4.61 12.42
CA ARG A 168 14.12 4.28 13.60
C ARG A 168 14.27 2.85 14.07
N CYS A 169 14.69 1.94 13.19
CA CYS A 169 14.90 0.52 13.50
C CYS A 169 16.37 0.10 13.57
N LYS A 170 17.31 1.04 13.65
CA LYS A 170 18.74 0.82 13.93
C LYS A 170 19.01 0.42 15.38
#